data_ec9f79d0ec83f49fddf80b67f5eae1ce
#
_entry.id   ec9f79d0ec83f49fddf80b67f5eae1ce
#
_cell.length_a   1.000
_cell.length_b   1.000
_cell.length_c   1.000
_cell.angle_alpha   90.00
_cell.angle_beta   90.00
_cell.angle_gamma   90.00
#
_symmetry.space_group_name_H-M   'P 1'
#
loop_
_entity.id
_entity.type
_entity.pdbx_description
1 polymer ?
#
loop_
_entity_poly.entity_id
_entity_poly.type
_entity_poly.pdbx_seq_one_letter_code
_entity_poly.pdbx_strand_id
1 'polypeptide(L)'
;MTAIPIRKTNNVIELTVINGKASVKQEVRYNKDGSIDKRHNNKVAGVSSEVYPFNTQEEIKAMIEAFDSHIDEATNDNQRQIACRNKMMFLIGINIGLRASDLVTLKWNFFFDNNGNFKEFYTLQPKKTRKQKKFVKLYFNNAVKKAVTDYIKEYPIEDMNEYLFKSRKGDNHITEISLGRIIKDTAEEVGIEKNICSHSLRKTFGFWAWHNAEDKSKALVTLQMVFNHSDATTTLRYIGLLNSEIEDMFNSVDLGIDYI
;
A
#
# COMPACT_ATOMS: atom_id res chain seq x y z
N MET A 1 -17.90 -21.10 32.18
CA MET A 1 -16.89 -21.38 31.12
C MET A 1 -15.53 -21.27 31.77
N THR A 2 -14.86 -22.39 31.96
CA THR A 2 -13.57 -22.45 32.66
C THR A 2 -12.44 -22.45 31.62
N ALA A 3 -11.62 -21.42 31.62
CA ALA A 3 -10.40 -21.39 30.83
C ALA A 3 -9.33 -22.20 31.57
N ILE A 4 -8.67 -23.12 30.89
CA ILE A 4 -7.56 -23.90 31.43
C ILE A 4 -6.27 -23.29 30.87
N PRO A 5 -5.41 -22.65 31.68
CA PRO A 5 -4.14 -22.13 31.19
C PRO A 5 -3.10 -23.25 31.09
N ILE A 6 -2.55 -23.45 29.91
CA ILE A 6 -1.39 -24.32 29.69
C ILE A 6 -0.13 -23.42 29.66
N ARG A 7 0.70 -23.49 30.71
CA ARG A 7 2.00 -22.80 30.74
C ARG A 7 3.05 -23.64 30.04
N LYS A 8 3.59 -23.16 28.93
CA LYS A 8 4.93 -23.50 28.43
C LYS A 8 5.74 -22.21 28.38
N THR A 9 6.81 -22.14 29.20
CA THR A 9 7.89 -21.16 29.20
C THR A 9 7.59 -19.83 28.47
N ASN A 10 7.17 -18.82 29.22
CA ASN A 10 6.95 -17.41 28.81
C ASN A 10 5.83 -17.12 27.80
N ASN A 11 5.05 -18.12 27.39
CA ASN A 11 3.89 -17.92 26.51
C ASN A 11 2.63 -18.45 27.19
N VAL A 12 1.56 -17.65 27.21
CA VAL A 12 0.22 -18.10 27.65
C VAL A 12 -0.64 -18.28 26.41
N ILE A 13 -1.19 -19.49 26.24
CA ILE A 13 -2.16 -19.78 25.19
C ILE A 13 -3.53 -19.80 25.86
N GLU A 14 -4.41 -18.86 25.53
CA GLU A 14 -5.80 -18.92 25.92
C GLU A 14 -6.61 -19.70 24.88
N LEU A 15 -7.19 -20.82 25.33
CA LEU A 15 -8.12 -21.60 24.53
C LEU A 15 -9.55 -21.22 24.90
N THR A 16 -10.34 -20.84 23.90
CA THR A 16 -11.78 -20.65 24.08
C THR A 16 -12.51 -21.75 23.31
N VAL A 17 -13.43 -22.44 23.98
CA VAL A 17 -14.28 -23.44 23.32
C VAL A 17 -15.61 -22.76 22.98
N ILE A 18 -15.91 -22.65 21.67
CA ILE A 18 -17.20 -22.17 21.16
C ILE A 18 -17.81 -23.31 20.34
N ASN A 19 -19.04 -23.70 20.68
CA ASN A 19 -19.78 -24.78 19.99
C ASN A 19 -19.00 -26.10 19.88
N GLY A 20 -18.27 -26.49 20.92
CA GLY A 20 -17.55 -27.76 20.98
C GLY A 20 -16.24 -27.80 20.18
N LYS A 21 -15.83 -26.70 19.56
CA LYS A 21 -14.54 -26.57 18.87
C LYS A 21 -13.60 -25.69 19.67
N ALA A 22 -12.39 -26.18 19.94
CA ALA A 22 -11.33 -25.38 20.55
C ALA A 22 -10.74 -24.43 19.51
N SER A 23 -10.72 -23.11 19.82
CA SER A 23 -10.02 -22.11 19.06
C SER A 23 -8.90 -21.48 19.88
N VAL A 24 -7.73 -21.31 19.30
CA VAL A 24 -6.62 -20.59 19.93
C VAL A 24 -6.88 -19.09 19.76
N LYS A 25 -7.14 -18.41 20.88
CA LYS A 25 -7.51 -16.98 20.83
C LYS A 25 -6.32 -16.06 20.69
N GLN A 26 -5.18 -16.37 21.30
CA GLN A 26 -3.97 -15.55 21.22
C GLN A 26 -2.76 -16.22 21.88
N GLU A 27 -1.57 -16.14 21.29
CA GLU A 27 -0.30 -16.38 21.94
C GLU A 27 0.28 -15.03 22.40
N VAL A 28 0.22 -14.74 23.69
CA VAL A 28 0.78 -13.52 24.28
C VAL A 28 2.17 -13.85 24.83
N ARG A 29 3.20 -13.17 24.33
CA ARG A 29 4.56 -13.26 24.87
C ARG A 29 4.79 -12.17 25.89
N TYR A 30 5.42 -12.54 26.99
CA TYR A 30 5.79 -11.64 28.06
C TYR A 30 7.31 -11.44 28.11
N ASN A 31 7.72 -10.22 28.43
CA ASN A 31 9.11 -9.92 28.79
C ASN A 31 9.50 -10.62 30.10
N LYS A 32 10.80 -10.63 30.43
CA LYS A 32 11.31 -11.22 31.68
C LYS A 32 10.74 -10.57 32.95
N ASP A 33 10.27 -9.33 32.84
CA ASP A 33 9.64 -8.54 33.91
C ASP A 33 8.13 -8.78 34.06
N GLY A 34 7.57 -9.67 33.26
CA GLY A 34 6.13 -9.99 33.26
C GLY A 34 5.24 -9.04 32.43
N SER A 35 5.81 -8.01 31.80
CA SER A 35 5.08 -7.13 30.90
C SER A 35 4.88 -7.78 29.53
N ILE A 36 3.82 -7.38 28.79
CA ILE A 36 3.55 -7.89 27.43
C ILE A 36 4.68 -7.45 26.48
N ASP A 37 5.29 -8.41 25.77
CA ASP A 37 6.27 -8.12 24.73
C ASP A 37 5.62 -7.50 23.50
N LYS A 38 5.60 -6.17 23.42
CA LYS A 38 5.04 -5.39 22.32
C LYS A 38 5.82 -5.51 20.99
N ARG A 39 7.03 -6.13 21.00
CA ARG A 39 7.83 -6.35 19.78
C ARG A 39 7.31 -7.51 18.93
N HIS A 40 6.59 -8.46 19.55
CA HIS A 40 5.89 -9.48 18.82
C HIS A 40 4.47 -8.98 18.50
N ASN A 41 4.22 -8.74 17.20
CA ASN A 41 2.85 -8.58 16.73
C ASN A 41 2.08 -9.84 17.15
N ASN A 42 1.10 -9.66 18.03
CA ASN A 42 0.14 -10.69 18.40
C ASN A 42 -0.71 -10.98 17.15
N LYS A 43 -0.17 -11.76 16.21
CA LYS A 43 -0.96 -12.27 15.09
C LYS A 43 -1.95 -13.25 15.68
N VAL A 44 -3.21 -12.86 15.70
CA VAL A 44 -4.30 -13.80 15.96
C VAL A 44 -4.20 -14.90 14.91
N ALA A 45 -3.97 -16.15 15.35
CA ALA A 45 -3.92 -17.28 14.44
C ALA A 45 -5.26 -17.34 13.67
N GLY A 46 -5.19 -17.27 12.35
CA GLY A 46 -6.37 -17.29 11.48
C GLY A 46 -6.88 -15.91 11.00
N VAL A 47 -6.37 -14.79 11.51
CA VAL A 47 -6.64 -13.49 10.90
C VAL A 47 -5.62 -13.25 9.79
N SER A 48 -6.10 -13.21 8.56
CA SER A 48 -5.28 -12.84 7.41
C SER A 48 -4.68 -11.45 7.65
N SER A 49 -3.36 -11.35 7.57
CA SER A 49 -2.68 -10.05 7.52
C SER A 49 -2.72 -9.49 6.10
N GLU A 50 -3.72 -9.87 5.32
CA GLU A 50 -3.88 -9.43 3.96
C GLU A 50 -4.04 -7.92 3.90
N VAL A 51 -3.31 -7.32 3.00
CA VAL A 51 -3.34 -5.89 2.73
C VAL A 51 -4.22 -5.67 1.51
N TYR A 52 -5.09 -4.66 1.54
CA TYR A 52 -6.05 -4.41 0.48
C TYR A 52 -5.68 -3.17 -0.36
N PRO A 53 -6.11 -3.12 -1.64
CA PRO A 53 -6.07 -1.91 -2.45
C PRO A 53 -7.18 -0.94 -2.03
N PHE A 54 -7.07 0.32 -2.43
CA PHE A 54 -8.20 1.23 -2.57
C PHE A 54 -8.92 0.85 -3.86
N ASN A 55 -10.00 0.09 -3.76
CA ASN A 55 -10.67 -0.53 -4.91
C ASN A 55 -11.98 0.15 -5.31
N THR A 56 -12.34 1.25 -4.65
CA THR A 56 -13.44 2.12 -5.06
C THR A 56 -12.96 3.54 -5.32
N GLN A 57 -13.68 4.29 -6.16
CA GLN A 57 -13.38 5.70 -6.42
C GLN A 57 -13.66 6.57 -5.19
N GLU A 58 -14.68 6.20 -4.41
CA GLU A 58 -15.06 6.86 -3.16
C GLU A 58 -13.94 6.82 -2.13
N GLU A 59 -13.28 5.68 -1.96
CA GLU A 59 -12.11 5.56 -1.06
C GLU A 59 -10.96 6.46 -1.51
N ILE A 60 -10.64 6.46 -2.80
CA ILE A 60 -9.56 7.31 -3.33
C ILE A 60 -9.91 8.78 -3.16
N LYS A 61 -11.18 9.16 -3.40
CA LYS A 61 -11.66 10.52 -3.22
C LYS A 61 -11.59 10.94 -1.76
N ALA A 62 -12.08 10.11 -0.83
CA ALA A 62 -12.02 10.38 0.61
C ALA A 62 -10.56 10.58 1.09
N MET A 63 -9.62 9.76 0.62
CA MET A 63 -8.20 9.93 0.92
C MET A 63 -7.65 11.26 0.40
N ILE A 64 -8.03 11.68 -0.81
CA ILE A 64 -7.59 12.97 -1.38
C ILE A 64 -8.15 14.12 -0.57
N GLU A 65 -9.45 14.08 -0.24
CA GLU A 65 -10.13 15.11 0.57
C GLU A 65 -9.51 15.23 1.97
N ALA A 66 -9.16 14.10 2.62
CA ALA A 66 -8.46 14.13 3.91
C ALA A 66 -7.07 14.79 3.78
N PHE A 67 -6.30 14.46 2.75
CA PHE A 67 -5.03 15.15 2.53
C PHE A 67 -5.21 16.65 2.22
N ASP A 68 -6.29 17.05 1.57
CA ASP A 68 -6.61 18.45 1.37
C ASP A 68 -6.95 19.14 2.71
N SER A 69 -7.75 18.52 3.58
CA SER A 69 -8.00 19.01 4.93
C SER A 69 -6.71 19.17 5.74
N HIS A 70 -5.78 18.21 5.66
CA HIS A 70 -4.47 18.35 6.33
C HIS A 70 -3.65 19.54 5.82
N ILE A 71 -3.79 19.90 4.55
CA ILE A 71 -3.15 21.10 3.97
C ILE A 71 -3.79 22.37 4.51
N ASP A 72 -5.11 22.41 4.57
CA ASP A 72 -5.88 23.58 5.01
C ASP A 72 -5.76 23.82 6.53
N GLU A 73 -5.66 22.75 7.31
CA GLU A 73 -5.50 22.80 8.77
C GLU A 73 -4.07 23.10 9.23
N ALA A 74 -3.11 23.13 8.32
CA ALA A 74 -1.71 23.39 8.65
C ALA A 74 -1.53 24.80 9.25
N THR A 75 -0.97 24.87 10.46
CA THR A 75 -0.80 26.11 11.22
C THR A 75 0.47 26.87 10.88
N ASN A 76 1.39 26.27 10.13
CA ASN A 76 2.63 26.89 9.67
C ASN A 76 3.10 26.26 8.35
N ASP A 77 4.02 26.96 7.67
CA ASP A 77 4.50 26.57 6.35
C ASP A 77 5.15 25.17 6.32
N ASN A 78 5.91 24.80 7.34
CA ASN A 78 6.53 23.46 7.42
C ASN A 78 5.48 22.35 7.52
N GLN A 79 4.41 22.53 8.29
CA GLN A 79 3.30 21.58 8.35
C GLN A 79 2.58 21.50 7.01
N ARG A 80 2.33 22.63 6.36
CA ARG A 80 1.71 22.73 5.04
C ARG A 80 2.54 22.00 3.99
N GLN A 81 3.84 22.24 3.94
CA GLN A 81 4.75 21.55 3.03
C GLN A 81 4.72 20.02 3.22
N ILE A 82 4.69 19.55 4.47
CA ILE A 82 4.60 18.12 4.80
C ILE A 82 3.26 17.55 4.32
N ALA A 83 2.16 18.24 4.50
CA ALA A 83 0.83 17.81 4.06
C ALA A 83 0.77 17.74 2.52
N CYS A 84 1.25 18.77 1.80
CA CYS A 84 1.37 18.79 0.35
C CYS A 84 2.24 17.63 -0.17
N ARG A 85 3.38 17.37 0.47
CA ARG A 85 4.25 16.21 0.17
C ARG A 85 3.51 14.89 0.34
N ASN A 86 2.73 14.72 1.42
CA ASN A 86 2.00 13.49 1.71
C ASN A 86 0.91 13.25 0.66
N LYS A 87 0.16 14.28 0.27
CA LYS A 87 -0.81 14.21 -0.83
C LYS A 87 -0.15 13.80 -2.15
N MET A 88 0.93 14.48 -2.53
CA MET A 88 1.70 14.14 -3.73
C MET A 88 2.21 12.69 -3.69
N MET A 89 2.70 12.24 -2.55
CA MET A 89 3.20 10.88 -2.35
C MET A 89 2.10 9.83 -2.52
N PHE A 90 0.90 10.05 -1.98
CA PHE A 90 -0.26 9.20 -2.18
C PHE A 90 -0.61 9.10 -3.66
N LEU A 91 -0.79 10.24 -4.35
CA LEU A 91 -1.14 10.30 -5.76
C LEU A 91 -0.10 9.63 -6.65
N ILE A 92 1.19 9.86 -6.42
CA ILE A 92 2.26 9.17 -7.14
C ILE A 92 2.22 7.67 -6.87
N GLY A 93 2.05 7.26 -5.61
CA GLY A 93 2.05 5.87 -5.20
C GLY A 93 0.98 5.02 -5.88
N ILE A 94 -0.26 5.52 -5.96
CA ILE A 94 -1.38 4.82 -6.60
C ILE A 94 -1.34 4.87 -8.13
N ASN A 95 -0.54 5.75 -8.74
CA ASN A 95 -0.49 5.94 -10.20
C ASN A 95 0.78 5.36 -10.87
N ILE A 96 1.84 5.08 -10.12
CA ILE A 96 3.09 4.51 -10.68
C ILE A 96 3.29 3.05 -10.26
N GLY A 97 2.72 2.64 -9.13
CA GLY A 97 2.77 1.26 -8.66
C GLY A 97 4.15 0.78 -8.23
N LEU A 98 5.02 1.67 -7.72
CA LEU A 98 6.31 1.32 -7.17
C LEU A 98 6.21 0.56 -5.85
N ARG A 99 7.25 -0.23 -5.51
CA ARG A 99 7.39 -0.73 -4.12
C ARG A 99 7.66 0.44 -3.18
N ALA A 100 7.21 0.34 -1.93
CA ALA A 100 7.45 1.36 -0.93
C ALA A 100 8.93 1.76 -0.83
N SER A 101 9.84 0.77 -0.86
CA SER A 101 11.29 0.98 -0.83
C SER A 101 11.85 1.78 -2.01
N ASP A 102 11.25 1.63 -3.19
CA ASP A 102 11.64 2.37 -4.37
C ASP A 102 10.97 3.75 -4.39
N LEU A 103 9.70 3.83 -3.99
CA LEU A 103 8.93 5.07 -3.92
C LEU A 103 9.58 6.12 -3.02
N VAL A 104 9.89 5.77 -1.77
CA VAL A 104 10.44 6.73 -0.79
C VAL A 104 11.79 7.29 -1.20
N THR A 105 12.53 6.62 -2.07
CA THR A 105 13.86 7.04 -2.54
C THR A 105 13.87 7.79 -3.86
N LEU A 106 12.70 8.18 -4.37
CA LEU A 106 12.62 8.97 -5.59
C LEU A 106 13.25 10.35 -5.38
N LYS A 107 13.91 10.82 -6.42
CA LYS A 107 14.52 12.15 -6.52
C LYS A 107 13.84 12.95 -7.63
N TRP A 108 13.95 14.27 -7.63
CA TRP A 108 13.33 15.11 -8.64
C TRP A 108 13.78 14.80 -10.05
N ASN A 109 15.04 14.40 -10.24
CA ASN A 109 15.57 13.95 -11.55
C ASN A 109 14.88 12.67 -12.07
N PHE A 110 14.02 12.02 -11.30
CA PHE A 110 13.14 10.96 -11.76
C PHE A 110 12.10 11.47 -12.76
N PHE A 111 11.52 12.64 -12.48
CA PHE A 111 10.48 13.25 -13.31
C PHE A 111 10.99 14.21 -14.36
N PHE A 112 12.10 14.89 -14.11
CA PHE A 112 12.59 15.98 -14.96
C PHE A 112 13.91 15.62 -15.65
N ASP A 113 14.05 16.13 -16.87
CA ASP A 113 15.33 16.13 -17.59
C ASP A 113 16.24 17.28 -17.12
N ASN A 114 17.43 17.39 -17.72
CA ASN A 114 18.41 18.42 -17.39
C ASN A 114 17.95 19.85 -17.78
N ASN A 115 16.90 19.95 -18.61
CA ASN A 115 16.32 21.23 -19.05
C ASN A 115 15.08 21.61 -18.21
N GLY A 116 14.73 20.82 -17.20
CA GLY A 116 13.54 21.03 -16.37
C GLY A 116 12.23 20.59 -17.02
N ASN A 117 12.27 19.87 -18.14
CA ASN A 117 11.05 19.34 -18.75
C ASN A 117 10.65 18.01 -18.14
N PHE A 118 9.35 17.74 -18.04
CA PHE A 118 8.85 16.43 -17.66
C PHE A 118 9.32 15.38 -18.68
N LYS A 119 9.91 14.30 -18.17
CA LYS A 119 10.18 13.11 -18.97
C LYS A 119 8.87 12.39 -19.32
N GLU A 120 8.83 11.75 -20.48
CA GLU A 120 7.72 10.87 -20.83
C GLU A 120 7.70 9.60 -19.97
N PHE A 121 8.87 9.07 -19.66
CA PHE A 121 9.08 7.88 -18.85
C PHE A 121 10.41 7.93 -18.11
N TYR A 122 10.53 7.06 -17.13
CA TYR A 122 11.78 6.78 -16.43
C TYR A 122 12.07 5.28 -16.44
N THR A 123 13.33 4.90 -16.61
CA THR A 123 13.76 3.51 -16.54
C THR A 123 14.36 3.23 -15.17
N LEU A 124 13.61 2.52 -14.34
CA LEU A 124 14.01 2.17 -12.99
C LEU A 124 14.60 0.76 -12.92
N GLN A 125 15.67 0.61 -12.16
CA GLN A 125 16.15 -0.69 -11.70
C GLN A 125 15.70 -0.89 -10.25
N PRO A 126 14.65 -1.73 -9.98
CA PRO A 126 14.13 -1.89 -8.63
C PRO A 126 15.18 -2.48 -7.69
N LYS A 127 15.26 -1.98 -6.45
CA LYS A 127 16.23 -2.41 -5.44
C LYS A 127 16.22 -3.92 -5.21
N LYS A 128 15.04 -4.51 -5.06
CA LYS A 128 14.86 -5.95 -4.78
C LYS A 128 15.36 -6.86 -5.92
N THR A 129 15.34 -6.39 -7.16
CA THR A 129 15.74 -7.17 -8.36
C THR A 129 17.05 -6.69 -8.98
N ARG A 130 17.81 -5.83 -8.28
CA ARG A 130 19.07 -5.27 -8.78
C ARG A 130 20.07 -6.32 -9.23
N LYS A 131 20.17 -7.44 -8.50
CA LYS A 131 21.05 -8.57 -8.86
C LYS A 131 20.66 -9.23 -10.20
N GLN A 132 19.39 -9.17 -10.59
CA GLN A 132 18.86 -9.76 -11.82
C GLN A 132 19.00 -8.82 -13.04
N LYS A 133 19.54 -7.61 -12.86
CA LYS A 133 19.66 -6.57 -13.91
C LYS A 133 18.35 -6.30 -14.67
N LYS A 134 17.21 -6.44 -13.99
CA LYS A 134 15.88 -6.15 -14.56
C LYS A 134 15.57 -4.68 -14.43
N PHE A 135 15.07 -4.10 -15.52
CA PHE A 135 14.64 -2.71 -15.59
C PHE A 135 13.14 -2.64 -15.88
N VAL A 136 12.49 -1.66 -15.30
CA VAL A 136 11.06 -1.37 -15.54
C VAL A 136 10.95 0.04 -16.08
N LYS A 137 10.23 0.19 -17.20
CA LYS A 137 9.91 1.48 -17.78
C LYS A 137 8.62 2.00 -17.18
N LEU A 138 8.68 3.15 -16.55
CA LEU A 138 7.57 3.78 -15.84
C LEU A 138 7.14 5.02 -16.60
N TYR A 139 5.87 5.12 -16.94
CA TYR A 139 5.28 6.24 -17.65
C TYR A 139 4.52 7.16 -16.69
N PHE A 140 4.50 8.45 -16.98
CA PHE A 140 3.86 9.47 -16.15
C PHE A 140 2.55 9.92 -16.76
N ASN A 141 1.44 9.53 -16.13
CA ASN A 141 0.12 9.97 -16.53
C ASN A 141 -0.16 11.41 -16.05
N ASN A 142 -1.28 11.97 -16.48
CA ASN A 142 -1.65 13.35 -16.16
C ASN A 142 -1.85 13.58 -14.64
N ALA A 143 -2.34 12.56 -13.91
CA ALA A 143 -2.53 12.67 -12.46
C ALA A 143 -1.19 12.85 -11.74
N VAL A 144 -0.17 12.09 -12.13
CA VAL A 144 1.20 12.21 -11.60
C VAL A 144 1.79 13.57 -11.95
N LYS A 145 1.70 13.99 -13.21
CA LYS A 145 2.23 15.29 -13.65
C LYS A 145 1.56 16.43 -12.89
N LYS A 146 0.22 16.34 -12.72
CA LYS A 146 -0.52 17.34 -11.94
C LYS A 146 -0.08 17.39 -10.48
N ALA A 147 0.01 16.23 -9.80
CA ALA A 147 0.40 16.16 -8.39
C ALA A 147 1.80 16.77 -8.15
N VAL A 148 2.75 16.48 -9.04
CA VAL A 148 4.10 17.04 -8.98
C VAL A 148 4.07 18.55 -9.27
N THR A 149 3.34 18.99 -10.30
CA THR A 149 3.24 20.42 -10.66
C THR A 149 2.57 21.23 -9.56
N ASP A 150 1.53 20.71 -8.93
CA ASP A 150 0.83 21.41 -7.83
C ASP A 150 1.78 21.60 -6.63
N TYR A 151 2.58 20.60 -6.31
CA TYR A 151 3.58 20.70 -5.24
C TYR A 151 4.65 21.74 -5.54
N ILE A 152 5.26 21.70 -6.73
CA ILE A 152 6.38 22.59 -7.08
C ILE A 152 5.97 24.06 -7.27
N LYS A 153 4.68 24.33 -7.50
CA LYS A 153 4.17 25.71 -7.53
C LYS A 153 4.30 26.41 -6.18
N GLU A 154 4.08 25.69 -5.08
CA GLU A 154 4.20 26.22 -3.72
C GLU A 154 5.63 26.05 -3.18
N TYR A 155 6.29 24.94 -3.52
CA TYR A 155 7.62 24.56 -3.02
C TYR A 155 8.55 24.26 -4.19
N PRO A 156 9.19 25.31 -4.78
CA PRO A 156 10.09 25.17 -5.92
C PRO A 156 11.26 24.23 -5.64
N ILE A 157 11.72 23.51 -6.66
CA ILE A 157 12.84 22.60 -6.57
C ILE A 157 14.15 23.38 -6.62
N GLU A 158 14.99 23.20 -5.60
CA GLU A 158 16.33 23.83 -5.55
C GLU A 158 17.41 22.90 -6.12
N ASP A 159 17.31 21.60 -5.86
CA ASP A 159 18.24 20.58 -6.38
C ASP A 159 17.48 19.37 -6.94
N MET A 160 17.73 19.05 -8.21
CA MET A 160 17.17 17.87 -8.89
C MET A 160 17.60 16.53 -8.27
N ASN A 161 18.66 16.53 -7.47
CA ASN A 161 19.14 15.35 -6.76
C ASN A 161 18.58 15.18 -5.37
N GLU A 162 17.76 16.12 -4.89
CA GLU A 162 17.04 15.96 -3.63
C GLU A 162 15.95 14.89 -3.72
N TYR A 163 15.64 14.31 -2.55
CA TYR A 163 14.53 13.36 -2.44
C TYR A 163 13.17 14.08 -2.52
N LEU A 164 12.23 13.52 -3.28
CA LEU A 164 10.85 14.02 -3.34
C LEU A 164 10.20 14.02 -1.95
N PHE A 165 10.43 12.96 -1.20
CA PHE A 165 9.79 12.71 0.08
C PHE A 165 10.81 12.89 1.20
N LYS A 166 11.31 14.12 1.32
CA LYS A 166 12.30 14.50 2.32
C LYS A 166 11.78 14.25 3.74
N SER A 167 12.64 13.76 4.61
CA SER A 167 12.32 13.57 6.03
C SER A 167 12.35 14.93 6.75
N ARG A 168 11.58 15.06 7.83
CA ARG A 168 11.69 16.22 8.75
C ARG A 168 13.03 16.30 9.47
N LYS A 169 13.76 15.17 9.54
CA LYS A 169 15.05 15.06 10.23
C LYS A 169 16.14 14.82 9.20
N GLY A 170 16.89 15.89 8.89
CA GLY A 170 18.05 15.83 7.99
C GLY A 170 17.67 15.71 6.50
N ASP A 171 18.69 15.44 5.66
CA ASP A 171 18.59 15.47 4.19
C ASP A 171 18.17 14.14 3.57
N ASN A 172 17.72 13.19 4.37
CA ASN A 172 17.32 11.87 3.88
C ASN A 172 15.82 11.83 3.55
N HIS A 173 15.39 10.80 2.84
CA HIS A 173 13.97 10.52 2.57
C HIS A 173 13.25 9.97 3.80
N ILE A 174 11.91 10.03 3.80
CA ILE A 174 11.09 9.32 4.80
C ILE A 174 11.32 7.80 4.70
N THR A 175 11.05 7.09 5.79
CA THR A 175 11.14 5.63 5.81
C THR A 175 9.89 4.97 5.24
N GLU A 176 10.00 3.70 4.80
CA GLU A 176 8.84 2.88 4.41
C GLU A 176 7.81 2.74 5.54
N ILE A 177 8.30 2.71 6.80
CA ILE A 177 7.43 2.67 7.99
C ILE A 177 6.65 3.98 8.13
N SER A 178 7.32 5.13 7.91
CA SER A 178 6.65 6.44 7.95
C SER A 178 5.61 6.57 6.83
N LEU A 179 5.94 6.13 5.61
CA LEU A 179 4.97 6.05 4.52
C LEU A 179 3.76 5.19 4.91
N GLY A 180 4.01 3.98 5.41
CA GLY A 180 2.93 3.06 5.82
C GLY A 180 2.03 3.66 6.88
N ARG A 181 2.60 4.38 7.86
CA ARG A 181 1.85 5.06 8.92
C ARG A 181 0.98 6.18 8.34
N ILE A 182 1.55 7.08 7.53
CA ILE A 182 0.81 8.19 6.91
C ILE A 182 -0.42 7.66 6.16
N ILE A 183 -0.24 6.63 5.32
CA ILE A 183 -1.33 6.08 4.51
C ILE A 183 -2.38 5.39 5.40
N LYS A 184 -1.95 4.66 6.42
CA LYS A 184 -2.84 3.95 7.33
C LYS A 184 -3.64 4.94 8.19
N ASP A 185 -2.97 5.90 8.84
CA ASP A 185 -3.60 6.86 9.73
C ASP A 185 -4.66 7.68 8.96
N THR A 186 -4.36 8.14 7.74
CA THR A 186 -5.33 8.84 6.88
C THR A 186 -6.49 7.93 6.46
N ALA A 187 -6.25 6.64 6.17
CA ALA A 187 -7.32 5.71 5.82
C ALA A 187 -8.26 5.43 7.01
N GLU A 188 -7.71 5.30 8.21
CA GLU A 188 -8.49 5.16 9.46
C GLU A 188 -9.31 6.42 9.75
N GLU A 189 -8.76 7.60 9.51
CA GLU A 189 -9.45 8.90 9.68
C GLU A 189 -10.71 9.00 8.81
N VAL A 190 -10.66 8.50 7.57
CA VAL A 190 -11.81 8.51 6.65
C VAL A 190 -12.69 7.27 6.75
N GLY A 191 -12.52 6.45 7.79
CA GLY A 191 -13.38 5.30 8.08
C GLY A 191 -13.13 4.09 7.18
N ILE A 192 -11.97 3.94 6.56
CA ILE A 192 -11.61 2.75 5.78
C ILE A 192 -11.15 1.64 6.74
N GLU A 193 -12.02 0.68 7.01
CA GLU A 193 -11.79 -0.38 8.02
C GLU A 193 -10.86 -1.51 7.56
N LYS A 194 -10.63 -1.66 6.24
CA LYS A 194 -9.76 -2.71 5.71
C LYS A 194 -8.27 -2.42 6.00
N ASN A 195 -7.46 -3.49 6.05
CA ASN A 195 -6.03 -3.38 6.36
C ASN A 195 -5.27 -2.65 5.26
N ILE A 196 -4.95 -1.39 5.50
CA ILE A 196 -4.23 -0.48 4.61
C ILE A 196 -2.80 -0.26 5.11
N CYS A 197 -1.85 -0.26 4.19
CA CYS A 197 -0.45 0.08 4.47
C CYS A 197 0.26 0.61 3.20
N SER A 198 1.58 0.81 3.25
CA SER A 198 2.36 1.27 2.10
C SER A 198 2.23 0.39 0.84
N HIS A 199 2.01 -0.91 1.01
CA HIS A 199 1.77 -1.83 -0.12
C HIS A 199 0.41 -1.63 -0.79
N SER A 200 -0.57 -1.05 -0.10
CA SER A 200 -1.88 -0.72 -0.66
C SER A 200 -1.77 0.20 -1.87
N LEU A 201 -0.83 1.15 -1.88
CA LEU A 201 -0.61 2.04 -3.01
C LEU A 201 -0.30 1.27 -4.30
N ARG A 202 0.63 0.32 -4.21
CA ARG A 202 1.01 -0.51 -5.37
C ARG A 202 -0.08 -1.50 -5.76
N LYS A 203 -0.82 -2.05 -4.78
CA LYS A 203 -1.99 -2.89 -5.04
C LYS A 203 -3.09 -2.11 -5.76
N THR A 204 -3.34 -0.86 -5.35
CA THR A 204 -4.30 0.05 -5.99
C THR A 204 -3.95 0.30 -7.45
N PHE A 205 -2.69 0.60 -7.75
CA PHE A 205 -2.23 0.72 -9.14
C PHE A 205 -2.57 -0.55 -9.95
N GLY A 206 -2.23 -1.72 -9.41
CA GLY A 206 -2.47 -2.98 -10.12
C GLY A 206 -3.95 -3.29 -10.30
N PHE A 207 -4.76 -3.06 -9.27
CA PHE A 207 -6.21 -3.24 -9.33
C PHE A 207 -6.82 -2.37 -10.42
N TRP A 208 -6.56 -1.05 -10.40
CA TRP A 208 -7.15 -0.12 -11.38
C TRP A 208 -6.59 -0.31 -12.79
N ALA A 209 -5.31 -0.67 -12.94
CA ALA A 209 -4.73 -0.99 -14.24
C ALA A 209 -5.40 -2.23 -14.87
N TRP A 210 -5.75 -3.24 -14.06
CA TRP A 210 -6.53 -4.38 -14.51
C TRP A 210 -7.99 -4.01 -14.71
N HIS A 211 -8.62 -3.32 -13.74
CA HIS A 211 -10.04 -2.97 -13.79
C HIS A 211 -10.41 -2.14 -15.01
N ASN A 212 -9.60 -1.16 -15.39
CA ASN A 212 -9.85 -0.26 -16.52
C ASN A 212 -9.43 -0.85 -17.88
N ALA A 213 -8.75 -2.00 -17.90
CA ALA A 213 -8.32 -2.59 -19.15
C ALA A 213 -9.51 -3.22 -19.92
N GLU A 214 -9.54 -3.03 -21.24
CA GLU A 214 -10.49 -3.71 -22.13
C GLU A 214 -10.20 -5.22 -22.19
N ASP A 215 -8.93 -5.59 -22.35
CA ASP A 215 -8.45 -6.98 -22.33
C ASP A 215 -7.81 -7.30 -20.96
N LYS A 216 -8.58 -7.98 -20.11
CA LYS A 216 -8.15 -8.37 -18.77
C LYS A 216 -6.96 -9.36 -18.78
N SER A 217 -6.93 -10.26 -19.74
CA SER A 217 -5.85 -11.26 -19.87
C SER A 217 -4.53 -10.59 -20.24
N LYS A 218 -4.54 -9.67 -21.20
CA LYS A 218 -3.37 -8.88 -21.59
C LYS A 218 -2.90 -7.98 -20.45
N ALA A 219 -3.83 -7.34 -19.74
CA ALA A 219 -3.50 -6.51 -18.58
C ALA A 219 -2.82 -7.32 -17.48
N LEU A 220 -3.31 -8.54 -17.19
CA LEU A 220 -2.74 -9.42 -16.19
C LEU A 220 -1.28 -9.80 -16.53
N VAL A 221 -1.02 -10.19 -17.77
CA VAL A 221 0.35 -10.50 -18.24
C VAL A 221 1.25 -9.26 -18.14
N THR A 222 0.74 -8.10 -18.54
CA THR A 222 1.49 -6.84 -18.43
C THR A 222 1.81 -6.49 -16.99
N LEU A 223 0.84 -6.62 -16.06
CA LEU A 223 1.05 -6.40 -14.63
C LEU A 223 2.04 -7.40 -14.02
N GLN A 224 1.99 -8.67 -14.44
CA GLN A 224 2.97 -9.69 -14.03
C GLN A 224 4.39 -9.23 -14.37
N MET A 225 4.60 -8.70 -15.58
CA MET A 225 5.89 -8.16 -16.02
C MET A 225 6.30 -6.92 -15.20
N VAL A 226 5.40 -5.94 -15.04
CA VAL A 226 5.65 -4.69 -14.30
C VAL A 226 5.97 -4.97 -12.83
N PHE A 227 5.26 -5.92 -12.23
CA PHE A 227 5.48 -6.30 -10.84
C PHE A 227 6.63 -7.29 -10.65
N ASN A 228 7.12 -7.88 -11.75
CA ASN A 228 8.11 -8.95 -11.75
C ASN A 228 7.66 -10.13 -10.87
N HIS A 229 6.44 -10.59 -11.07
CA HIS A 229 5.89 -11.78 -10.44
C HIS A 229 6.23 -13.03 -11.25
N SER A 230 6.32 -14.20 -10.58
CA SER A 230 6.64 -15.48 -11.20
C SER A 230 5.52 -15.98 -12.12
N ASP A 231 4.27 -15.67 -11.74
CA ASP A 231 3.08 -16.20 -12.41
C ASP A 231 1.88 -15.25 -12.28
N ALA A 232 0.85 -15.50 -13.09
CA ALA A 232 -0.38 -14.72 -13.14
C ALA A 232 -1.20 -14.84 -11.84
N THR A 233 -1.25 -16.03 -11.23
CA THR A 233 -1.98 -16.27 -9.97
C THR A 233 -1.41 -15.42 -8.84
N THR A 234 -0.08 -15.30 -8.77
CA THR A 234 0.60 -14.39 -7.83
C THR A 234 0.16 -12.95 -8.06
N THR A 235 -0.01 -12.54 -9.32
CA THR A 235 -0.47 -11.18 -9.67
C THR A 235 -1.92 -10.96 -9.26
N LEU A 236 -2.84 -11.88 -9.57
CA LEU A 236 -4.26 -11.81 -9.16
C LEU A 236 -4.40 -11.73 -7.63
N ARG A 237 -3.71 -12.61 -6.91
CA ARG A 237 -3.68 -12.57 -5.44
C ARG A 237 -3.14 -11.23 -4.93
N TYR A 238 -2.07 -10.74 -5.54
CA TYR A 238 -1.43 -9.50 -5.12
C TYR A 238 -2.36 -8.29 -5.26
N ILE A 239 -3.12 -8.19 -6.36
CA ILE A 239 -4.06 -7.08 -6.59
C ILE A 239 -5.42 -7.29 -5.93
N GLY A 240 -5.61 -8.40 -5.21
CA GLY A 240 -6.82 -8.66 -4.41
C GLY A 240 -8.00 -9.24 -5.20
N LEU A 241 -7.77 -9.77 -6.40
CA LEU A 241 -8.84 -10.28 -7.27
C LEU A 241 -9.01 -11.80 -7.24
N LEU A 242 -8.07 -12.55 -6.66
CA LEU A 242 -8.14 -14.01 -6.73
C LEU A 242 -9.42 -14.57 -6.08
N ASN A 243 -9.85 -14.01 -4.96
CA ASN A 243 -11.03 -14.49 -4.26
C ASN A 243 -12.32 -14.09 -4.98
N SER A 244 -12.41 -12.87 -5.51
CA SER A 244 -13.58 -12.44 -6.29
C SER A 244 -13.72 -13.22 -7.59
N GLU A 245 -12.64 -13.49 -8.31
CA GLU A 245 -12.65 -14.34 -9.50
C GLU A 245 -13.13 -15.77 -9.20
N ILE A 246 -12.71 -16.32 -8.05
CA ILE A 246 -13.19 -17.64 -7.60
C ILE A 246 -14.67 -17.58 -7.25
N GLU A 247 -15.12 -16.57 -6.53
CA GLU A 247 -16.51 -16.36 -6.15
C GLU A 247 -17.40 -16.19 -7.40
N ASP A 248 -17.00 -15.36 -8.35
CA ASP A 248 -17.69 -15.13 -9.62
C ASP A 248 -17.79 -16.43 -10.42
N MET A 249 -16.73 -17.24 -10.44
CA MET A 249 -16.75 -18.53 -11.10
C MET A 249 -17.80 -19.47 -10.47
N PHE A 250 -17.87 -19.55 -9.14
CA PHE A 250 -18.89 -20.38 -8.46
C PHE A 250 -20.30 -19.85 -8.71
N ASN A 251 -20.50 -18.53 -8.64
CA ASN A 251 -21.79 -17.90 -8.89
C ASN A 251 -22.25 -18.05 -10.35
N SER A 252 -21.31 -18.15 -11.31
CA SER A 252 -21.65 -18.37 -12.74
C SER A 252 -22.13 -19.80 -13.04
N VAL A 253 -21.90 -20.75 -12.15
CA VAL A 253 -22.33 -22.15 -12.28
C VAL A 253 -23.65 -22.38 -11.56
N ASP A 254 -24.63 -21.51 -11.80
CA ASP A 254 -26.02 -21.79 -11.40
C ASP A 254 -26.67 -22.67 -12.46
N LEU A 255 -26.77 -23.95 -12.17
CA LEU A 255 -27.36 -24.93 -13.10
C LEU A 255 -28.90 -24.97 -13.04
N GLY A 256 -29.53 -24.03 -12.33
CA GLY A 256 -30.97 -23.76 -12.41
C GLY A 256 -31.84 -24.98 -12.11
N ILE A 257 -31.48 -25.80 -11.12
CA ILE A 257 -32.38 -26.85 -10.67
C ILE A 257 -33.37 -26.21 -9.71
N ASP A 258 -34.46 -25.71 -10.24
CA ASP A 258 -35.62 -25.36 -9.45
C ASP A 258 -36.18 -26.65 -8.81
N TYR A 259 -35.83 -26.87 -7.55
CA TYR A 259 -36.52 -27.85 -6.73
C TYR A 259 -37.91 -27.27 -6.42
N ILE A 260 -38.91 -27.70 -7.18
CA ILE A 260 -40.31 -27.48 -6.84
C ILE A 260 -40.74 -28.50 -5.78
#